data_9d714144bd69962394370cd88ac57752
#
_entry.id   9d714144bd69962394370cd88ac57752
#
_cell.length_a   1.000
_cell.length_b   1.000
_cell.length_c   1.000
_cell.angle_alpha   90.00
_cell.angle_beta   90.00
_cell.angle_gamma   90.00
#
_symmetry.space_group_name_H-M   'P 1'
#
loop_
_entity.id
_entity.type
_entity.pdbx_description
1 polymer ?
#
loop_
_entity_poly.entity_id
_entity_poly.type
_entity_poly.pdbx_seq_one_letter_code
_entity_poly.pdbx_strand_id
1 'polypeptide(L)'
;MKYRVIQWGTGNVGLHSLRHLIRHPQFELVGLHAYSARKQGLDAAAIAGFAGEATGVLATNDVDALLALKPDVVVYTANGELRPDEAVADMAKILRAGINVASNSLIYMIYPPHADAGIREPLAQACREGNST
;
A
#
# COMPACT_ATOMS: atom_id res chain seq x y z
N MET A 1 8.32 12.95 15.23
CA MET A 1 8.16 12.83 13.75
C MET A 1 7.37 11.55 13.46
N LYS A 2 6.42 11.62 12.57
CA LYS A 2 5.64 10.46 12.17
C LYS A 2 5.95 10.08 10.72
N TYR A 3 5.95 8.79 10.43
CA TYR A 3 6.02 8.32 9.04
C TYR A 3 4.66 8.46 8.39
N ARG A 4 4.62 9.04 7.21
CA ARG A 4 3.41 9.21 6.40
C ARG A 4 3.16 7.93 5.61
N VAL A 5 2.02 7.30 5.84
CA VAL A 5 1.75 5.95 5.36
C VAL A 5 0.45 5.91 4.55
N ILE A 6 0.50 5.21 3.42
CA ILE A 6 -0.71 4.79 2.69
C ILE A 6 -0.94 3.31 2.96
N GLN A 7 -2.16 2.95 3.32
CA GLN A 7 -2.62 1.56 3.31
C GLN A 7 -3.17 1.22 1.93
N TRP A 8 -2.66 0.16 1.33
CA TRP A 8 -3.11 -0.33 0.03
C TRP A 8 -3.74 -1.70 0.15
N GLY A 9 -5.04 -1.73 -0.04
CA GLY A 9 -5.88 -2.91 0.14
C GLY A 9 -6.60 -2.94 1.49
N THR A 10 -7.84 -3.38 1.44
CA THR A 10 -8.77 -3.41 2.58
C THR A 10 -9.43 -4.78 2.73
N GLY A 11 -8.74 -5.85 2.35
CA GLY A 11 -9.11 -7.22 2.63
C GLY A 11 -8.79 -7.61 4.08
N ASN A 12 -8.80 -8.88 4.40
CA ASN A 12 -8.59 -9.35 5.78
C ASN A 12 -7.29 -8.81 6.39
N VAL A 13 -6.16 -9.01 5.72
CA VAL A 13 -4.87 -8.50 6.20
C VAL A 13 -4.86 -6.97 6.21
N GLY A 14 -5.37 -6.34 5.15
CA GLY A 14 -5.41 -4.89 5.03
C GLY A 14 -6.23 -4.20 6.13
N LEU A 15 -7.32 -4.80 6.59
CA LEU A 15 -8.10 -4.27 7.72
C LEU A 15 -7.33 -4.30 9.04
N HIS A 16 -6.58 -5.37 9.30
CA HIS A 16 -5.73 -5.44 10.50
C HIS A 16 -4.61 -4.39 10.44
N SER A 17 -3.95 -4.27 9.30
CA SER A 17 -2.94 -3.25 9.05
C SER A 17 -3.51 -1.84 9.22
N LEU A 18 -4.65 -1.54 8.60
CA LEU A 18 -5.31 -0.24 8.68
C LEU A 18 -5.63 0.17 10.12
N ARG A 19 -6.19 -0.76 10.92
CA ARG A 19 -6.47 -0.53 12.35
C ARG A 19 -5.20 -0.17 13.12
N HIS A 20 -4.11 -0.88 12.84
CA HIS A 20 -2.83 -0.61 13.47
C HIS A 20 -2.29 0.77 13.07
N LEU A 21 -2.29 1.10 11.79
CA LEU A 21 -1.78 2.38 11.28
C LEU A 21 -2.55 3.58 11.85
N ILE A 22 -3.88 3.47 12.00
CA ILE A 22 -4.70 4.54 12.59
C ILE A 22 -4.35 4.79 14.07
N ARG A 23 -4.00 3.73 14.80
CA ARG A 23 -3.78 3.81 16.26
C ARG A 23 -2.32 4.00 16.66
N HIS A 24 -1.37 3.68 15.80
CA HIS A 24 0.03 3.68 16.18
C HIS A 24 0.62 5.10 16.19
N PRO A 25 1.29 5.52 17.29
CA PRO A 25 1.72 6.90 17.47
C PRO A 25 2.81 7.36 16.50
N GLN A 26 3.55 6.44 15.89
CA GLN A 26 4.62 6.76 14.95
C GLN A 26 4.15 6.89 13.50
N PHE A 27 2.89 6.55 13.21
CA PHE A 27 2.35 6.62 11.86
C PHE A 27 1.30 7.72 11.71
N GLU A 28 1.30 8.32 10.55
CA GLU A 28 0.26 9.20 10.05
C GLU A 28 -0.35 8.57 8.81
N LEU A 29 -1.57 8.06 8.92
CA LEU A 29 -2.29 7.57 7.75
C LEU A 29 -2.66 8.76 6.88
N VAL A 30 -2.14 8.81 5.65
CA VAL A 30 -2.36 9.91 4.71
C VAL A 30 -3.21 9.51 3.50
N GLY A 31 -3.35 8.21 3.25
CA GLY A 31 -4.16 7.70 2.14
C GLY A 31 -4.60 6.27 2.36
N LEU A 32 -5.65 5.88 1.65
CA LEU A 32 -6.21 4.54 1.68
C LEU A 32 -6.63 4.14 0.27
N HIS A 33 -6.00 3.09 -0.27
CA HIS A 33 -6.42 2.48 -1.53
C HIS A 33 -7.41 1.35 -1.26
N ALA A 34 -8.55 1.38 -1.95
CA ALA A 34 -9.53 0.31 -1.93
C ALA A 34 -10.04 0.02 -3.35
N TYR A 35 -10.19 -1.27 -3.68
CA TYR A 35 -10.69 -1.70 -4.99
C TYR A 35 -12.21 -1.67 -5.07
N SER A 36 -12.90 -1.99 -3.97
CA SER A 36 -14.36 -2.10 -3.95
C SER A 36 -15.05 -0.75 -4.18
N ALA A 37 -15.98 -0.70 -5.13
CA ALA A 37 -16.80 0.47 -5.36
C ALA A 37 -17.58 0.91 -4.11
N ARG A 38 -17.96 -0.03 -3.26
CA ARG A 38 -18.70 0.24 -2.00
C ARG A 38 -17.87 1.01 -0.97
N LYS A 39 -16.54 0.94 -1.08
CA LYS A 39 -15.62 1.59 -0.12
C LYS A 39 -15.15 2.95 -0.60
N GLN A 40 -15.35 3.30 -1.87
CA GLN A 40 -14.92 4.59 -2.40
C GLN A 40 -15.59 5.74 -1.65
N GLY A 41 -14.79 6.70 -1.20
CA GLY A 41 -15.25 7.87 -0.46
C GLY A 41 -15.61 7.63 1.01
N LEU A 42 -15.51 6.38 1.52
CA LEU A 42 -15.70 6.12 2.94
C LEU A 42 -14.43 6.49 3.73
N ASP A 43 -14.63 7.02 4.94
CA ASP A 43 -13.53 7.31 5.85
C ASP A 43 -12.83 6.01 6.31
N ALA A 44 -11.52 6.08 6.43
CA ALA A 44 -10.70 4.95 6.86
C ALA A 44 -11.11 4.39 8.22
N ALA A 45 -11.54 5.22 9.16
CA ALA A 45 -12.04 4.76 10.47
C ALA A 45 -13.32 3.93 10.31
N ALA A 46 -14.22 4.34 9.44
CA ALA A 46 -15.44 3.59 9.16
C ALA A 46 -15.14 2.21 8.55
N ILE A 47 -14.20 2.15 7.60
CA ILE A 47 -13.73 0.89 6.99
C ILE A 47 -13.04 0.01 8.03
N ALA A 48 -12.26 0.59 8.93
CA ALA A 48 -11.58 -0.11 10.03
C ALA A 48 -12.53 -0.62 11.11
N GLY A 49 -13.78 -0.16 11.13
CA GLY A 49 -14.76 -0.51 12.14
C GLY A 49 -14.67 0.31 13.43
N PHE A 50 -14.10 1.50 13.38
CA PHE A 50 -14.03 2.44 14.50
C PHE A 50 -15.26 3.37 14.47
N ALA A 51 -16.34 2.91 15.10
CA ALA A 51 -17.60 3.64 15.13
C ALA A 51 -17.47 5.01 15.83
N GLY A 52 -18.02 6.04 15.20
CA GLY A 52 -18.03 7.39 15.76
C GLY A 52 -16.70 8.16 15.63
N GLU A 53 -15.69 7.57 15.00
CA GLU A 53 -14.42 8.21 14.73
C GLU A 53 -14.31 8.63 13.25
N ALA A 54 -13.46 9.61 12.97
CA ALA A 54 -13.10 10.01 11.62
C ALA A 54 -11.60 10.30 11.53
N THR A 55 -10.96 9.78 10.50
CA THR A 55 -9.56 10.07 10.21
C THR A 55 -9.39 11.25 9.25
N GLY A 56 -10.44 11.57 8.47
CA GLY A 56 -10.37 12.51 7.35
C GLY A 56 -9.74 11.91 6.09
N VAL A 57 -9.29 10.65 6.13
CA VAL A 57 -8.72 9.92 5.00
C VAL A 57 -9.81 9.10 4.35
N LEU A 58 -10.15 9.45 3.11
CA LEU A 58 -11.19 8.77 2.34
C LEU A 58 -10.58 7.71 1.41
N ALA A 59 -11.18 6.54 1.36
CA ALA A 59 -10.76 5.48 0.46
C ALA A 59 -10.96 5.90 -1.01
N THR A 60 -9.97 5.61 -1.83
CA THR A 60 -9.99 5.88 -3.26
C THR A 60 -9.27 4.77 -4.04
N ASN A 61 -9.60 4.65 -5.33
CA ASN A 61 -8.82 3.86 -6.29
C ASN A 61 -8.00 4.73 -7.25
N ASP A 62 -7.97 6.03 -7.03
CA ASP A 62 -7.14 6.96 -7.81
C ASP A 62 -5.69 6.87 -7.35
N VAL A 63 -4.91 6.05 -8.07
CA VAL A 63 -3.50 5.79 -7.77
C VAL A 63 -2.66 7.06 -7.87
N ASP A 64 -2.91 7.88 -8.89
CA ASP A 64 -2.11 9.09 -9.11
C ASP A 64 -2.34 10.12 -7.99
N ALA A 65 -3.59 10.27 -7.55
CA ALA A 65 -3.90 11.11 -6.40
C ALA A 65 -3.21 10.61 -5.12
N LEU A 66 -3.18 9.29 -4.89
CA LEU A 66 -2.49 8.71 -3.74
C LEU A 66 -0.99 8.95 -3.78
N LEU A 67 -0.33 8.73 -4.91
CA LEU A 67 1.12 8.95 -5.04
C LEU A 67 1.49 10.44 -4.93
N ALA A 68 0.61 11.33 -5.36
CA ALA A 68 0.79 12.78 -5.21
C ALA A 68 0.85 13.25 -3.74
N LEU A 69 0.35 12.46 -2.80
CA LEU A 69 0.48 12.71 -1.35
C LEU A 69 1.92 12.58 -0.84
N LYS A 70 2.82 11.98 -1.62
CA LYS A 70 4.22 11.75 -1.28
C LYS A 70 4.39 11.12 0.11
N PRO A 71 3.85 9.92 0.35
CA PRO A 71 4.06 9.19 1.60
C PRO A 71 5.52 8.73 1.71
N ASP A 72 5.93 8.38 2.92
CA ASP A 72 7.22 7.71 3.15
C ASP A 72 7.18 6.25 2.74
N VAL A 73 6.01 5.61 2.93
CA VAL A 73 5.82 4.19 2.65
C VAL A 73 4.37 3.87 2.28
N VAL A 74 4.22 2.91 1.39
CA VAL A 74 2.95 2.23 1.12
C VAL A 74 2.99 0.84 1.76
N VAL A 75 2.02 0.53 2.61
CA VAL A 75 1.78 -0.82 3.10
C VAL A 75 0.84 -1.53 2.12
N TYR A 76 1.41 -2.40 1.30
CA TYR A 76 0.71 -3.08 0.20
C TYR A 76 0.26 -4.48 0.64
N THR A 77 -1.05 -4.66 0.80
CA THR A 77 -1.67 -5.90 1.25
C THR A 77 -2.70 -6.47 0.27
N ALA A 78 -2.73 -5.96 -0.96
CA ALA A 78 -3.58 -6.52 -2.01
C ALA A 78 -3.09 -7.92 -2.39
N ASN A 79 -4.00 -8.77 -2.87
CA ASN A 79 -3.65 -10.13 -3.23
C ASN A 79 -2.64 -10.17 -4.38
N GLY A 80 -1.46 -10.71 -4.12
CA GLY A 80 -0.40 -10.85 -5.12
C GLY A 80 -0.32 -12.26 -5.72
N GLU A 81 -0.86 -13.28 -5.05
CA GLU A 81 -0.78 -14.67 -5.53
C GLU A 81 -1.74 -14.91 -6.70
N LEU A 82 -2.94 -14.34 -6.65
CA LEU A 82 -3.94 -14.47 -7.71
C LEU A 82 -3.79 -13.45 -8.84
N ARG A 83 -3.00 -12.39 -8.61
CA ARG A 83 -2.79 -11.30 -9.58
C ARG A 83 -1.34 -10.78 -9.50
N PRO A 84 -0.35 -11.63 -9.76
CA PRO A 84 1.06 -11.27 -9.56
C PRO A 84 1.51 -10.14 -10.50
N ASP A 85 1.07 -10.13 -11.75
CA ASP A 85 1.48 -9.12 -12.72
C ASP A 85 0.98 -7.73 -12.33
N GLU A 86 -0.25 -7.63 -11.87
CA GLU A 86 -0.82 -6.37 -11.39
C GLU A 86 -0.15 -5.92 -10.10
N ALA A 87 0.13 -6.84 -9.18
CA ALA A 87 0.83 -6.51 -7.93
C ALA A 87 2.24 -5.99 -8.21
N VAL A 88 2.98 -6.62 -9.13
CA VAL A 88 4.29 -6.14 -9.56
C VAL A 88 4.19 -4.76 -10.23
N ALA A 89 3.21 -4.55 -11.10
CA ALA A 89 2.99 -3.27 -11.77
C ALA A 89 2.66 -2.14 -10.77
N ASP A 90 1.78 -2.41 -9.81
CA ASP A 90 1.42 -1.48 -8.75
C ASP A 90 2.65 -1.09 -7.92
N MET A 91 3.38 -2.10 -7.42
CA MET A 91 4.57 -1.86 -6.59
C MET A 91 5.67 -1.14 -7.37
N ALA A 92 5.90 -1.51 -8.62
CA ALA A 92 6.89 -0.84 -9.47
C ALA A 92 6.54 0.64 -9.69
N LYS A 93 5.27 0.97 -9.89
CA LYS A 93 4.80 2.35 -10.02
C LYS A 93 5.06 3.15 -8.74
N ILE A 94 4.76 2.58 -7.58
CA ILE A 94 5.00 3.20 -6.27
C ILE A 94 6.50 3.43 -6.05
N LEU A 95 7.32 2.41 -6.28
CA LEU A 95 8.77 2.47 -6.09
C LEU A 95 9.44 3.50 -7.02
N ARG A 96 9.04 3.57 -8.30
CA ARG A 96 9.52 4.60 -9.24
C ARG A 96 9.17 6.01 -8.82
N ALA A 97 8.07 6.19 -8.11
CA ALA A 97 7.71 7.49 -7.55
C ALA A 97 8.57 7.90 -6.34
N GLY A 98 9.55 7.09 -5.95
CA GLY A 98 10.43 7.35 -4.82
C GLY A 98 9.80 7.00 -3.46
N ILE A 99 8.78 6.15 -3.45
CA ILE A 99 8.03 5.75 -2.27
C ILE A 99 8.39 4.31 -1.92
N ASN A 100 8.70 4.05 -0.65
CA ASN A 100 9.02 2.70 -0.17
C ASN A 100 7.77 1.83 -0.10
N VAL A 101 7.95 0.51 -0.23
CA VAL A 101 6.87 -0.48 -0.15
C VAL A 101 7.17 -1.50 0.93
N ALA A 102 6.26 -1.66 1.88
CA ALA A 102 6.25 -2.78 2.81
C ALA A 102 5.08 -3.70 2.42
N SER A 103 5.38 -4.97 2.12
CA SER A 103 4.36 -5.88 1.58
C SER A 103 4.51 -7.31 2.07
N ASN A 104 3.38 -7.99 2.21
CA ASN A 104 3.29 -9.44 2.36
C ASN A 104 2.63 -10.11 1.14
N SER A 105 2.40 -9.36 0.06
CA SER A 105 1.56 -9.80 -1.07
C SER A 105 2.31 -10.65 -2.09
N LEU A 106 3.62 -10.50 -2.21
CA LEU A 106 4.46 -11.29 -3.11
C LEU A 106 5.40 -12.17 -2.29
N ILE A 107 4.90 -13.32 -1.87
CA ILE A 107 5.65 -14.28 -1.04
C ILE A 107 6.97 -14.71 -1.70
N TYR A 108 7.03 -14.72 -3.02
CA TYR A 108 8.25 -15.01 -3.79
C TYR A 108 9.40 -14.04 -3.48
N MET A 109 9.09 -12.83 -3.02
CA MET A 109 10.07 -11.79 -2.67
C MET A 109 10.59 -11.89 -1.23
N ILE A 110 10.21 -12.90 -0.45
CA ILE A 110 10.82 -13.16 0.86
C ILE A 110 12.33 -13.38 0.73
N TYR A 111 12.75 -14.05 -0.36
CA TYR A 111 14.16 -14.20 -0.69
C TYR A 111 14.38 -13.87 -2.18
N PRO A 112 14.62 -12.61 -2.52
CA PRO A 112 14.69 -12.13 -3.90
C PRO A 112 15.62 -12.91 -4.83
N PRO A 113 16.79 -13.42 -4.40
CA PRO A 113 17.66 -14.19 -5.29
C PRO A 113 17.01 -15.45 -5.88
N HIS A 114 15.99 -16.01 -5.21
CA HIS A 114 15.25 -17.19 -5.67
C HIS A 114 13.92 -16.84 -6.35
N ALA A 115 13.54 -15.58 -6.35
CA ALA A 115 12.33 -15.15 -7.04
C ALA A 115 12.51 -15.23 -8.56
N ASP A 116 11.40 -15.50 -9.26
CA ASP A 116 11.36 -15.43 -10.71
C ASP A 116 11.83 -14.06 -11.22
N ALA A 117 12.64 -14.07 -12.28
CA ALA A 117 13.19 -12.84 -12.86
C ALA A 117 12.09 -11.88 -13.32
N GLY A 118 10.96 -12.39 -13.81
CA GLY A 118 9.81 -11.60 -14.24
C GLY A 118 9.14 -10.82 -13.07
N ILE A 119 9.35 -11.26 -11.84
CA ILE A 119 8.89 -10.57 -10.62
C ILE A 119 10.00 -9.69 -10.05
N ARG A 120 11.18 -10.26 -9.87
CA ARG A 120 12.32 -9.59 -9.22
C ARG A 120 12.85 -8.41 -10.01
N GLU A 121 13.10 -8.58 -11.31
CA GLU A 121 13.80 -7.56 -12.11
C GLU A 121 13.01 -6.26 -12.25
N PRO A 122 11.69 -6.26 -12.56
CA PRO A 122 10.90 -5.04 -12.60
C PRO A 122 10.91 -4.27 -11.27
N LEU A 123 10.85 -4.97 -10.15
CA LEU A 123 10.87 -4.35 -8.82
C LEU A 123 12.25 -3.79 -8.49
N ALA A 124 13.32 -4.54 -8.76
CA ALA A 124 14.69 -4.06 -8.55
C ALA A 124 14.99 -2.83 -9.42
N GLN A 125 14.55 -2.83 -10.66
CA GLN A 125 14.69 -1.67 -11.55
C GLN A 125 13.93 -0.46 -11.02
N ALA A 126 12.68 -0.66 -10.58
CA ALA A 126 11.86 0.41 -10.00
C ALA A 126 12.51 1.03 -8.75
N CYS A 127 13.10 0.21 -7.87
CA CYS A 127 13.86 0.68 -6.72
C CYS A 127 15.03 1.57 -7.11
N ARG A 128 15.81 1.15 -8.13
CA ARG A 128 16.95 1.97 -8.64
C ARG A 128 16.49 3.30 -9.22
N GLU A 129 15.44 3.28 -10.03
CA GLU A 129 14.87 4.47 -10.67
C GLU A 129 14.31 5.47 -9.67
N GLY A 130 13.63 4.98 -8.65
CA GLY A 130 12.98 5.80 -7.62
C GLY A 130 13.85 6.12 -6.40
N ASN A 131 15.03 5.50 -6.27
CA ASN A 131 15.84 5.53 -5.05
C ASN A 131 15.00 5.12 -3.82
N SER A 132 14.31 4.00 -3.93
CA SER A 132 13.36 3.46 -2.95
C SER A 132 13.63 1.98 -2.66
N THR A 133 12.89 1.41 -1.73
CA THR A 133 13.04 0.02 -1.32
C THR A 133 11.70 -0.61 -0.98
#